data_f433dc77d7dc898e38c42a98e2943494
#
_entry.id   f433dc77d7dc898e38c42a98e2943494
#
_cell.length_a   1.000
_cell.length_b   1.000
_cell.length_c   1.000
_cell.angle_alpha   90.00
_cell.angle_beta   90.00
_cell.angle_gamma   90.00
#
_symmetry.space_group_name_H-M   'P 1'
#
loop_
_entity.id
_entity.type
_entity.pdbx_description
1 polymer ?
#
loop_
_entity_poly.entity_id
_entity_poly.type
_entity_poly.pdbx_seq_one_letter_code
_entity_poly.pdbx_strand_id
1 'polypeptide(L)'
;MPRLRPGPKFDLTIFFATDIHGSTLCFKKVLAAPAFYHADVVVLGGDLTGKMIVPIVKAAGGWEARYLSSTMRLEGESSVREFERVVSDAGYYPFRTDADEVDSGETAWRDRVFEEQVIRRLEMWDELAGDGQSIYVAPGNDDEIYIDGVLSRSRHFVNVEAKETELGAGYRMFSTGWSNRTPWHTPRELDEPALLQRLESIVGGVHDPDKAIFNFHVPPKDSGLDACYEVNERLEVVTELGQPKLTSAGSTAVRDVLTRFQPLASLHGHIHESRGIARIGRTVAFNPGSEYSEGVLRGVLVSIRDRRVERHQFTSG
;
A
#
# COMPACT_ATOMS: atom_id res chain seq x y z
N MET A 1 29.60 18.35 -29.40
CA MET A 1 28.44 17.54 -29.01
C MET A 1 27.24 18.48 -28.90
N PRO A 2 26.12 18.24 -29.55
CA PRO A 2 24.93 19.08 -29.37
C PRO A 2 24.45 18.94 -27.93
N ARG A 3 24.28 20.07 -27.25
CA ARG A 3 23.63 20.09 -25.92
C ARG A 3 22.23 19.59 -26.12
N LEU A 4 21.87 18.43 -25.50
CA LEU A 4 20.49 17.98 -25.35
C LEU A 4 19.72 19.12 -24.74
N ARG A 5 18.67 19.59 -25.41
CA ARG A 5 17.75 20.55 -24.80
C ARG A 5 17.17 19.91 -23.54
N PRO A 6 17.17 20.61 -22.39
CA PRO A 6 16.48 20.08 -21.22
C PRO A 6 15.03 19.75 -21.62
N GLY A 7 14.58 18.56 -21.27
CA GLY A 7 13.20 18.15 -21.53
C GLY A 7 12.21 19.13 -20.86
N PRO A 8 10.95 19.11 -21.27
CA PRO A 8 9.94 19.99 -20.69
C PRO A 8 9.89 19.78 -19.18
N LYS A 9 9.95 20.87 -18.41
CA LYS A 9 9.81 20.84 -16.96
C LYS A 9 8.34 20.54 -16.65
N PHE A 10 8.07 19.57 -15.79
CA PHE A 10 6.76 19.28 -15.25
C PHE A 10 6.46 20.21 -14.08
N ASP A 11 5.16 20.45 -13.82
CA ASP A 11 4.71 21.22 -12.64
C ASP A 11 4.87 20.38 -11.38
N LEU A 12 4.59 19.06 -11.49
CA LEU A 12 4.65 18.07 -10.41
C LEU A 12 4.90 16.67 -10.99
N THR A 13 5.80 15.92 -10.36
CA THR A 13 6.02 14.50 -10.64
C THR A 13 5.81 13.71 -9.35
N ILE A 14 4.83 12.81 -9.35
CA ILE A 14 4.46 11.96 -8.22
C ILE A 14 4.99 10.55 -8.50
N PHE A 15 5.73 9.98 -7.55
CA PHE A 15 5.92 8.54 -7.48
C PHE A 15 4.87 7.95 -6.54
N PHE A 16 4.00 7.13 -7.08
CA PHE A 16 2.95 6.44 -6.34
C PHE A 16 3.26 4.95 -6.27
N ALA A 17 3.21 4.39 -5.07
CA ALA A 17 3.24 2.96 -4.79
C ALA A 17 2.19 2.64 -3.72
N THR A 18 1.85 1.38 -3.57
CA THR A 18 0.81 0.91 -2.66
C THR A 18 1.04 -0.55 -2.31
N ASP A 19 0.34 -1.10 -1.33
CA ASP A 19 0.29 -2.52 -1.01
C ASP A 19 1.69 -3.13 -0.81
N ILE A 20 2.53 -2.48 0.02
CA ILE A 20 3.88 -2.99 0.33
C ILE A 20 3.88 -3.99 1.48
N HIS A 21 2.76 -4.10 2.21
CA HIS A 21 2.47 -5.12 3.22
C HIS A 21 3.66 -5.51 4.10
N GLY A 22 4.29 -4.52 4.73
CA GLY A 22 5.39 -4.75 5.66
C GLY A 22 6.73 -5.12 5.02
N SER A 23 6.83 -5.19 3.68
CA SER A 23 8.08 -5.53 2.98
C SER A 23 9.13 -4.45 3.16
N THR A 24 10.16 -4.77 3.96
CA THR A 24 11.29 -3.86 4.17
C THR A 24 12.09 -3.64 2.89
N LEU A 25 12.17 -4.63 2.01
CA LEU A 25 12.84 -4.48 0.73
C LEU A 25 12.10 -3.50 -0.18
N CYS A 26 10.76 -3.63 -0.29
CA CYS A 26 9.95 -2.69 -1.06
C CYS A 26 10.04 -1.28 -0.47
N PHE A 27 9.99 -1.14 0.87
CA PHE A 27 10.13 0.17 1.51
C PHE A 27 11.47 0.85 1.21
N LYS A 28 12.59 0.12 1.26
CA LYS A 28 13.92 0.65 0.88
C LYS A 28 13.94 1.15 -0.57
N LYS A 29 13.22 0.47 -1.47
CA LYS A 29 13.08 0.90 -2.86
C LYS A 29 12.19 2.15 -2.98
N VAL A 30 11.15 2.29 -2.16
CA VAL A 30 10.36 3.53 -2.05
C VAL A 30 11.25 4.70 -1.67
N LEU A 31 12.15 4.55 -0.69
CA LEU A 31 13.09 5.59 -0.28
C LEU A 31 14.04 6.01 -1.41
N ALA A 32 14.44 5.08 -2.26
CA ALA A 32 15.33 5.36 -3.38
C ALA A 32 14.63 5.99 -4.60
N ALA A 33 13.31 5.82 -4.71
CA ALA A 33 12.53 6.18 -5.88
C ALA A 33 12.62 7.69 -6.25
N PRO A 34 12.55 8.66 -5.34
CA PRO A 34 12.62 10.07 -5.68
C PRO A 34 13.92 10.48 -6.36
N ALA A 35 15.04 10.02 -5.83
CA ALA A 35 16.35 10.30 -6.41
C ALA A 35 16.51 9.60 -7.77
N PHE A 36 16.04 8.36 -7.88
CA PHE A 36 16.18 7.56 -9.10
C PHE A 36 15.29 8.05 -10.24
N TYR A 37 14.05 8.40 -9.92
CA TYR A 37 13.05 8.81 -10.92
C TYR A 37 12.86 10.32 -11.04
N HIS A 38 13.56 11.13 -10.23
CA HIS A 38 13.37 12.58 -10.13
C HIS A 38 11.92 12.95 -9.79
N ALA A 39 11.33 12.23 -8.84
CA ALA A 39 9.99 12.54 -8.35
C ALA A 39 10.05 13.63 -7.30
N ASP A 40 9.10 14.58 -7.37
CA ASP A 40 8.96 15.67 -6.42
C ASP A 40 8.27 15.19 -5.13
N VAL A 41 7.39 14.19 -5.25
CA VAL A 41 6.53 13.68 -4.19
C VAL A 41 6.47 12.15 -4.22
N VAL A 42 6.48 11.54 -3.03
CA VAL A 42 6.23 10.10 -2.85
C VAL A 42 4.93 9.90 -2.10
N VAL A 43 4.07 9.04 -2.65
CA VAL A 43 2.81 8.64 -2.04
C VAL A 43 2.75 7.13 -1.89
N LEU A 44 2.47 6.66 -0.67
CA LEU A 44 2.12 5.28 -0.36
C LEU A 44 0.60 5.22 -0.12
N GLY A 45 -0.11 4.57 -1.03
CA GLY A 45 -1.56 4.66 -1.17
C GLY A 45 -2.38 3.69 -0.34
N GLY A 46 -1.76 2.91 0.55
CA GLY A 46 -2.44 1.98 1.46
C GLY A 46 -1.71 0.66 1.64
N ASP A 47 -2.20 -0.15 2.57
CA ASP A 47 -1.70 -1.47 2.93
C ASP A 47 -0.18 -1.46 3.17
N LEU A 48 0.19 -0.63 4.16
CA LEU A 48 1.58 -0.42 4.55
C LEU A 48 2.14 -1.62 5.31
N THR A 49 1.32 -2.23 6.17
CA THR A 49 1.74 -3.21 7.16
C THR A 49 1.53 -4.64 6.69
N GLY A 50 2.36 -5.55 7.19
CA GLY A 50 2.24 -6.99 6.91
C GLY A 50 1.16 -7.64 7.74
N LYS A 51 0.83 -8.90 7.41
CA LYS A 51 -0.33 -9.61 7.95
C LYS A 51 0.00 -10.69 8.98
N MET A 52 1.27 -11.09 9.13
CA MET A 52 1.62 -12.28 9.92
C MET A 52 2.94 -12.13 10.67
N ILE A 53 2.94 -12.67 11.90
CA ILE A 53 4.15 -12.90 12.67
C ILE A 53 4.75 -14.26 12.32
N VAL A 54 6.08 -14.36 12.36
CA VAL A 54 6.83 -15.61 12.18
C VAL A 54 7.69 -15.85 13.42
N PRO A 55 7.23 -16.70 14.36
CA PRO A 55 8.00 -17.05 15.53
C PRO A 55 9.27 -17.80 15.16
N ILE A 56 10.40 -17.38 15.75
CA ILE A 56 11.68 -18.08 15.73
C ILE A 56 11.89 -18.62 17.14
N VAL A 57 11.62 -19.90 17.30
CA VAL A 57 11.52 -20.57 18.60
C VAL A 57 12.86 -21.16 19.01
N LYS A 58 13.28 -20.93 20.25
CA LYS A 58 14.50 -21.52 20.78
C LYS A 58 14.35 -23.04 20.89
N ALA A 59 15.33 -23.77 20.36
CA ALA A 59 15.37 -25.24 20.34
C ALA A 59 16.72 -25.78 20.81
N ALA A 60 16.82 -27.09 21.05
CA ALA A 60 18.07 -27.73 21.42
C ALA A 60 19.11 -27.55 20.31
N GLY A 61 20.17 -26.82 20.60
CA GLY A 61 21.28 -26.58 19.66
C GLY A 61 21.09 -25.44 18.66
N GLY A 62 20.02 -24.63 18.78
CA GLY A 62 19.78 -23.49 17.88
C GLY A 62 18.39 -22.93 17.98
N TRP A 63 17.79 -22.63 16.82
CA TRP A 63 16.46 -22.07 16.68
C TRP A 63 15.66 -22.82 15.61
N GLU A 64 14.36 -22.84 15.73
CA GLU A 64 13.44 -23.39 14.74
C GLU A 64 12.38 -22.34 14.37
N ALA A 65 12.02 -22.30 13.08
CA ALA A 65 10.95 -21.44 12.58
C ALA A 65 10.11 -22.18 11.55
N ARG A 66 8.80 -21.94 11.56
CA ARG A 66 7.90 -22.44 10.52
C ARG A 66 7.58 -21.30 9.56
N TYR A 67 7.95 -21.46 8.29
CA TYR A 67 7.74 -20.47 7.25
C TYR A 67 7.38 -21.14 5.92
N LEU A 68 6.35 -20.65 5.23
CA LEU A 68 5.85 -21.20 3.95
C LEU A 68 5.67 -22.72 3.98
N SER A 69 4.99 -23.23 5.01
CA SER A 69 4.73 -24.66 5.22
C SER A 69 5.97 -25.54 5.48
N SER A 70 7.15 -24.95 5.62
CA SER A 70 8.40 -25.65 5.93
C SER A 70 8.87 -25.31 7.33
N THR A 71 9.42 -26.31 8.05
CA THR A 71 10.14 -26.10 9.31
C THR A 71 11.62 -25.96 8.99
N MET A 72 12.22 -24.87 9.44
CA MET A 72 13.64 -24.53 9.23
C MET A 72 14.39 -24.60 10.55
N ARG A 73 15.53 -25.23 10.54
CA ARG A 73 16.50 -25.19 11.65
C ARG A 73 17.56 -24.14 11.35
N LEU A 74 17.80 -23.28 12.33
CA LEU A 74 18.72 -22.15 12.21
C LEU A 74 19.84 -22.32 13.23
N GLU A 75 21.04 -22.56 12.73
CA GLU A 75 22.22 -22.80 13.55
C GLU A 75 23.09 -21.53 13.63
N GLY A 76 23.24 -21.03 14.85
CA GLY A 76 24.03 -19.81 15.11
C GLY A 76 23.31 -18.50 14.71
N GLU A 77 23.86 -17.42 15.23
CA GLU A 77 23.27 -16.07 15.11
C GLU A 77 23.20 -15.56 13.66
N SER A 78 24.17 -15.95 12.82
CA SER A 78 24.20 -15.51 11.41
C SER A 78 23.02 -16.05 10.61
N SER A 79 22.67 -17.34 10.79
CA SER A 79 21.55 -17.95 10.08
C SER A 79 20.20 -17.39 10.56
N VAL A 80 20.09 -17.08 11.86
CA VAL A 80 18.89 -16.41 12.40
C VAL A 80 18.71 -15.04 11.80
N ARG A 81 19.75 -14.21 11.77
CA ARG A 81 19.69 -12.86 11.18
C ARG A 81 19.35 -12.87 9.69
N GLU A 82 19.92 -13.81 8.95
CA GLU A 82 19.60 -13.97 7.53
C GLU A 82 18.14 -14.38 7.33
N PHE A 83 17.64 -15.29 8.16
CA PHE A 83 16.23 -15.67 8.14
C PHE A 83 15.31 -14.49 8.49
N GLU A 84 15.62 -13.75 9.55
CA GLU A 84 14.90 -12.52 9.94
C GLU A 84 14.84 -11.51 8.78
N ARG A 85 15.96 -11.35 8.06
CA ARG A 85 16.03 -10.47 6.89
C ARG A 85 15.11 -10.94 5.76
N VAL A 86 15.21 -12.21 5.38
CA VAL A 86 14.39 -12.80 4.30
C VAL A 86 12.91 -12.68 4.60
N VAL A 87 12.51 -13.02 5.82
CA VAL A 87 11.11 -12.93 6.28
C VAL A 87 10.62 -11.49 6.30
N SER A 88 11.46 -10.55 6.76
CA SER A 88 11.13 -9.12 6.78
C SER A 88 11.03 -8.52 5.38
N ASP A 89 11.90 -8.94 4.46
CA ASP A 89 11.90 -8.48 3.07
C ASP A 89 10.64 -8.96 2.33
N ALA A 90 10.07 -10.11 2.72
CA ALA A 90 8.82 -10.65 2.19
C ALA A 90 7.55 -10.08 2.87
N GLY A 91 7.67 -9.16 3.83
CA GLY A 91 6.53 -8.50 4.46
C GLY A 91 6.02 -9.12 5.77
N TYR A 92 6.66 -10.18 6.26
CA TYR A 92 6.29 -10.79 7.53
C TYR A 92 7.07 -10.20 8.70
N TYR A 93 6.65 -10.55 9.93
CA TYR A 93 7.26 -10.06 11.17
C TYR A 93 7.95 -11.21 11.90
N PRO A 94 9.26 -11.42 11.69
CA PRO A 94 10.01 -12.40 12.45
C PRO A 94 10.26 -11.89 13.87
N PHE A 95 10.13 -12.76 14.86
CA PHE A 95 10.49 -12.44 16.24
C PHE A 95 10.97 -13.68 16.97
N ARG A 96 11.92 -13.49 17.88
CA ARG A 96 12.50 -14.57 18.70
C ARG A 96 11.68 -14.77 19.94
N THR A 97 11.41 -16.04 20.29
CA THR A 97 10.59 -16.41 21.44
C THR A 97 10.99 -17.80 21.98
N ASP A 98 10.49 -18.14 23.14
CA ASP A 98 10.62 -19.48 23.72
C ASP A 98 9.39 -20.33 23.38
N ALA A 99 9.55 -21.68 23.45
CA ALA A 99 8.47 -22.62 23.10
C ALA A 99 7.23 -22.44 23.98
N ASP A 100 7.42 -22.19 25.26
CA ASP A 100 6.33 -22.03 26.24
C ASP A 100 5.45 -20.82 25.94
N GLU A 101 6.01 -19.78 25.32
CA GLU A 101 5.24 -18.58 24.91
C GLU A 101 4.34 -18.86 23.71
N VAL A 102 4.82 -19.68 22.76
CA VAL A 102 4.05 -20.04 21.56
C VAL A 102 2.96 -21.05 21.87
N ASP A 103 3.25 -22.03 22.75
CA ASP A 103 2.32 -23.10 23.12
C ASP A 103 1.15 -22.61 23.97
N SER A 104 1.21 -21.40 24.56
CA SER A 104 0.11 -20.83 25.32
C SER A 104 -1.18 -20.70 24.51
N GLY A 105 -1.07 -20.62 23.16
CA GLY A 105 -2.23 -20.63 22.24
C GLY A 105 -3.20 -19.46 22.40
N GLU A 106 -2.86 -18.49 23.25
CA GLU A 106 -3.73 -17.36 23.54
C GLU A 106 -3.77 -16.37 22.36
N THR A 107 -4.95 -16.14 21.83
CA THR A 107 -5.18 -15.13 20.77
C THR A 107 -4.66 -13.76 21.22
N ALA A 108 -4.92 -13.37 22.47
CA ALA A 108 -4.46 -12.11 23.04
C ALA A 108 -2.92 -11.94 23.04
N TRP A 109 -2.17 -13.03 23.19
CA TRP A 109 -0.71 -12.99 23.05
C TRP A 109 -0.29 -12.70 21.62
N ARG A 110 -0.92 -13.38 20.63
CA ARG A 110 -0.63 -13.17 19.20
C ARG A 110 -0.92 -11.74 18.78
N ASP A 111 -2.08 -11.20 19.19
CA ASP A 111 -2.50 -9.85 18.83
C ASP A 111 -1.54 -8.82 19.41
N ARG A 112 -1.13 -8.96 20.67
CA ARG A 112 -0.14 -8.08 21.30
C ARG A 112 1.22 -8.14 20.60
N VAL A 113 1.73 -9.34 20.31
CA VAL A 113 3.03 -9.50 19.62
C VAL A 113 2.94 -8.92 18.21
N PHE A 114 1.85 -9.15 17.49
CA PHE A 114 1.63 -8.59 16.17
C PHE A 114 1.67 -7.05 16.22
N GLU A 115 0.91 -6.43 17.11
CA GLU A 115 0.90 -4.98 17.32
C GLU A 115 2.32 -4.44 17.60
N GLU A 116 3.05 -5.06 18.53
CA GLU A 116 4.43 -4.67 18.85
C GLU A 116 5.36 -4.75 17.63
N GLN A 117 5.24 -5.80 16.81
CA GLN A 117 6.09 -5.97 15.63
C GLN A 117 5.73 -4.96 14.52
N VAL A 118 4.44 -4.66 14.34
CA VAL A 118 3.99 -3.62 13.39
C VAL A 118 4.54 -2.25 13.80
N ILE A 119 4.39 -1.87 15.07
CA ILE A 119 4.89 -0.59 15.59
C ILE A 119 6.42 -0.49 15.37
N ARG A 120 7.17 -1.50 15.79
CA ARG A 120 8.64 -1.56 15.59
C ARG A 120 9.04 -1.43 14.13
N ARG A 121 8.27 -2.04 13.21
CA ARG A 121 8.54 -1.95 11.78
C ARG A 121 8.36 -0.53 11.26
N LEU A 122 7.27 0.13 11.64
CA LEU A 122 7.00 1.51 11.21
C LEU A 122 8.03 2.49 11.80
N GLU A 123 8.42 2.32 13.07
CA GLU A 123 9.48 3.13 13.71
C GLU A 123 10.83 2.91 13.02
N MET A 124 11.20 1.66 12.72
CA MET A 124 12.42 1.36 11.96
C MET A 124 12.39 1.99 10.55
N TRP A 125 11.25 2.00 9.90
CA TRP A 125 11.10 2.62 8.59
C TRP A 125 11.21 4.15 8.67
N ASP A 126 10.66 4.76 9.73
CA ASP A 126 10.82 6.20 9.98
C ASP A 126 12.30 6.57 10.16
N GLU A 127 13.06 5.76 10.91
CA GLU A 127 14.51 5.96 11.06
C GLU A 127 15.27 5.77 9.73
N LEU A 128 14.87 4.79 8.89
CA LEU A 128 15.49 4.54 7.59
C LEU A 128 15.23 5.64 6.56
N ALA A 129 14.14 6.39 6.70
CA ALA A 129 13.78 7.45 5.76
C ALA A 129 14.81 8.61 5.76
N GLY A 130 15.56 8.79 6.85
CA GLY A 130 16.65 9.77 6.92
C GLY A 130 16.18 11.21 6.84
N ASP A 131 17.13 12.18 6.99
CA ASP A 131 16.79 13.58 6.97
C ASP A 131 16.40 14.06 5.56
N GLY A 132 15.23 14.60 5.41
CA GLY A 132 14.88 15.46 4.28
C GLY A 132 13.81 14.99 3.32
N GLN A 133 13.17 13.81 3.50
CA GLN A 133 12.11 13.38 2.62
C GLN A 133 10.82 13.02 3.36
N SER A 134 9.75 13.79 3.08
CA SER A 134 8.40 13.44 3.51
C SER A 134 7.78 12.40 2.57
N ILE A 135 7.20 11.35 3.14
CA ILE A 135 6.43 10.34 2.44
C ILE A 135 4.98 10.50 2.85
N TYR A 136 4.11 10.79 1.90
CA TYR A 136 2.66 10.88 2.15
C TYR A 136 2.09 9.47 2.21
N VAL A 137 1.45 9.12 3.33
CA VAL A 137 0.93 7.77 3.57
C VAL A 137 -0.55 7.82 3.92
N ALA A 138 -1.35 6.98 3.27
CA ALA A 138 -2.71 6.67 3.69
C ALA A 138 -2.72 5.20 4.11
N PRO A 139 -3.09 4.84 5.36
CA PRO A 139 -3.30 3.44 5.72
C PRO A 139 -4.37 2.79 4.84
N GLY A 140 -4.14 1.54 4.38
CA GLY A 140 -5.10 0.79 3.57
C GLY A 140 -6.10 -0.01 4.42
N ASN A 141 -6.93 -0.83 3.76
CA ASN A 141 -7.95 -1.60 4.47
C ASN A 141 -7.37 -2.67 5.41
N ASP A 142 -6.22 -3.24 5.07
CA ASP A 142 -5.55 -4.24 5.91
C ASP A 142 -4.79 -3.63 7.11
N ASP A 143 -4.61 -2.32 7.12
CA ASP A 143 -3.86 -1.63 8.17
C ASP A 143 -4.70 -1.39 9.41
N GLU A 144 -4.20 -1.84 10.56
CA GLU A 144 -4.86 -1.68 11.85
C GLU A 144 -5.02 -0.20 12.25
N ILE A 145 -6.11 0.10 12.99
CA ILE A 145 -6.43 1.49 13.37
C ILE A 145 -5.35 2.12 14.25
N TYR A 146 -4.68 1.35 15.10
CA TYR A 146 -3.66 1.87 16.02
C TYR A 146 -2.44 2.47 15.30
N ILE A 147 -2.17 2.10 14.02
CA ILE A 147 -1.03 2.68 13.29
C ILE A 147 -1.19 4.17 13.02
N ASP A 148 -2.39 4.72 13.04
CA ASP A 148 -2.62 6.17 12.90
C ASP A 148 -1.86 6.95 13.98
N GLY A 149 -1.85 6.40 15.20
CA GLY A 149 -1.08 6.96 16.31
C GLY A 149 0.44 6.89 16.10
N VAL A 150 0.95 5.84 15.46
CA VAL A 150 2.36 5.70 15.11
C VAL A 150 2.74 6.70 14.02
N LEU A 151 1.97 6.72 12.94
CA LEU A 151 2.20 7.65 11.81
C LEU A 151 2.12 9.12 12.23
N SER A 152 1.25 9.47 13.19
CA SER A 152 1.13 10.85 13.67
C SER A 152 2.35 11.36 14.45
N ARG A 153 3.18 10.45 14.97
CA ARG A 153 4.42 10.76 15.69
C ARG A 153 5.67 10.67 14.81
N SER A 154 5.53 10.14 13.59
CA SER A 154 6.64 10.00 12.65
C SER A 154 7.19 11.36 12.23
N ARG A 155 8.47 11.38 11.92
CA ARG A 155 9.17 12.57 11.38
C ARG A 155 9.04 12.66 9.85
N HIS A 156 8.90 11.53 9.17
CA HIS A 156 8.99 11.43 7.72
C HIS A 156 7.69 10.97 7.08
N PHE A 157 6.82 10.29 7.83
CA PHE A 157 5.49 9.92 7.35
C PHE A 157 4.48 11.04 7.60
N VAL A 158 3.90 11.53 6.54
CA VAL A 158 2.76 12.46 6.59
C VAL A 158 1.50 11.65 6.41
N ASN A 159 0.80 11.34 7.51
CA ASN A 159 -0.49 10.64 7.44
C ASN A 159 -1.52 11.54 6.77
N VAL A 160 -1.98 11.14 5.58
CA VAL A 160 -2.96 11.87 4.75
C VAL A 160 -4.37 11.27 4.79
N GLU A 161 -4.60 10.29 5.67
CA GLU A 161 -5.92 9.66 5.83
C GLU A 161 -6.99 10.70 6.18
N ALA A 162 -8.08 10.70 5.41
CA ALA A 162 -9.21 11.61 5.50
C ALA A 162 -8.82 13.11 5.43
N LYS A 163 -7.79 13.45 4.66
CA LYS A 163 -7.28 14.83 4.55
C LYS A 163 -7.19 15.32 3.12
N GLU A 164 -7.32 16.63 2.99
CA GLU A 164 -6.85 17.39 1.85
C GLU A 164 -5.41 17.83 2.10
N THR A 165 -4.49 17.50 1.18
CA THR A 165 -3.06 17.73 1.33
C THR A 165 -2.49 18.40 0.09
N GLU A 166 -1.74 19.49 0.25
CA GLU A 166 -1.04 20.14 -0.85
C GLU A 166 0.22 19.36 -1.22
N LEU A 167 0.36 19.03 -2.52
CA LEU A 167 1.52 18.31 -3.05
C LEU A 167 2.55 19.23 -3.73
N GLY A 168 2.24 20.48 -3.92
CA GLY A 168 3.07 21.47 -4.63
C GLY A 168 2.40 22.00 -5.91
N ALA A 169 2.88 23.15 -6.42
CA ALA A 169 2.34 23.85 -7.59
C ALA A 169 0.81 24.09 -7.54
N GLY A 170 0.22 24.06 -6.34
CA GLY A 170 -1.22 24.22 -6.11
C GLY A 170 -2.04 22.96 -6.41
N TYR A 171 -1.42 21.81 -6.65
CA TYR A 171 -2.10 20.51 -6.74
C TYR A 171 -2.41 19.98 -5.36
N ARG A 172 -3.61 19.43 -5.18
CA ARG A 172 -4.14 18.95 -3.92
C ARG A 172 -4.56 17.50 -3.99
N MET A 173 -4.16 16.72 -3.01
CA MET A 173 -4.54 15.31 -2.88
C MET A 173 -5.59 15.13 -1.78
N PHE A 174 -6.62 14.34 -2.07
CA PHE A 174 -7.69 13.95 -1.18
C PHE A 174 -7.59 12.44 -0.97
N SER A 175 -7.44 11.99 0.26
CA SER A 175 -6.99 10.61 0.51
C SER A 175 -7.88 9.86 1.49
N THR A 176 -8.09 8.57 1.22
CA THR A 176 -8.57 7.59 2.19
C THR A 176 -8.12 6.18 1.83
N GLY A 177 -7.72 5.42 2.84
CA GLY A 177 -7.40 4.00 2.69
C GLY A 177 -8.58 3.07 2.97
N TRP A 178 -9.75 3.59 3.33
CA TRP A 178 -10.93 2.77 3.56
C TRP A 178 -11.45 2.17 2.26
N SER A 179 -11.87 0.88 2.34
CA SER A 179 -12.45 0.14 1.22
C SER A 179 -13.93 -0.23 1.47
N ASN A 180 -14.59 -0.71 0.42
CA ASN A 180 -15.82 -1.47 0.55
C ASN A 180 -15.55 -2.83 1.20
N ARG A 181 -16.61 -3.53 1.60
CA ARG A 181 -16.54 -4.84 2.25
C ARG A 181 -15.83 -5.85 1.38
N THR A 182 -14.90 -6.58 2.00
CA THR A 182 -14.21 -7.73 1.39
C THR A 182 -14.59 -9.04 2.11
N PRO A 183 -14.35 -10.20 1.52
CA PRO A 183 -14.53 -11.48 2.20
C PRO A 183 -13.63 -11.69 3.43
N TRP A 184 -12.57 -10.89 3.59
CA TRP A 184 -11.58 -11.01 4.68
C TRP A 184 -11.93 -10.20 5.92
N HIS A 185 -12.93 -9.29 5.87
CA HIS A 185 -13.35 -8.46 7.01
C HIS A 185 -12.19 -7.70 7.66
N THR A 186 -11.47 -6.94 6.86
CA THR A 186 -10.30 -6.18 7.30
C THR A 186 -10.66 -4.93 8.13
N PRO A 187 -9.69 -4.33 8.86
CA PRO A 187 -9.97 -3.27 9.84
C PRO A 187 -10.65 -2.01 9.31
N ARG A 188 -10.39 -1.61 8.05
CA ARG A 188 -10.87 -0.35 7.48
C ARG A 188 -11.83 -0.57 6.31
N GLU A 189 -12.93 -1.28 6.58
CA GLU A 189 -13.98 -1.55 5.61
C GLU A 189 -15.32 -0.92 6.01
N LEU A 190 -16.03 -0.41 5.02
CA LEU A 190 -17.38 0.13 5.14
C LEU A 190 -18.30 -0.51 4.10
N ASP A 191 -19.61 -0.47 4.33
CA ASP A 191 -20.54 -0.70 3.25
C ASP A 191 -20.54 0.48 2.26
N GLU A 192 -21.04 0.26 1.05
CA GLU A 192 -20.97 1.28 -0.01
C GLU A 192 -21.65 2.61 0.36
N PRO A 193 -22.84 2.64 1.03
CA PRO A 193 -23.42 3.91 1.47
C PRO A 193 -22.56 4.68 2.48
N ALA A 194 -21.97 3.99 3.46
CA ALA A 194 -21.11 4.61 4.46
C ALA A 194 -19.77 5.07 3.84
N LEU A 195 -19.22 4.28 2.91
CA LEU A 195 -18.03 4.66 2.16
C LEU A 195 -18.31 5.90 1.30
N LEU A 196 -19.46 5.96 0.62
CA LEU A 196 -19.86 7.15 -0.16
C LEU A 196 -19.91 8.40 0.72
N GLN A 197 -20.56 8.31 1.89
CA GLN A 197 -20.64 9.43 2.84
C GLN A 197 -19.24 9.89 3.28
N ARG A 198 -18.33 8.94 3.57
CA ARG A 198 -16.95 9.24 3.91
C ARG A 198 -16.22 9.94 2.78
N LEU A 199 -16.31 9.42 1.57
CA LEU A 199 -15.69 10.03 0.39
C LEU A 199 -16.20 11.45 0.15
N GLU A 200 -17.53 11.66 0.21
CA GLU A 200 -18.14 12.98 0.05
C GLU A 200 -17.65 13.98 1.09
N SER A 201 -17.46 13.55 2.34
CA SER A 201 -16.91 14.42 3.39
C SER A 201 -15.47 14.85 3.10
N ILE A 202 -14.67 13.97 2.49
CA ILE A 202 -13.26 14.24 2.15
C ILE A 202 -13.18 15.19 0.94
N VAL A 203 -13.97 14.94 -0.11
CA VAL A 203 -13.90 15.71 -1.35
C VAL A 203 -14.77 16.96 -1.37
N GLY A 204 -15.51 17.24 -0.28
CA GLY A 204 -16.36 18.43 -0.18
C GLY A 204 -15.63 19.77 -0.35
N GLY A 205 -14.31 19.79 -0.14
CA GLY A 205 -13.44 20.95 -0.35
C GLY A 205 -12.87 21.08 -1.77
N VAL A 206 -13.24 20.21 -2.71
CA VAL A 206 -12.74 20.29 -4.11
C VAL A 206 -13.36 21.48 -4.84
N HIS A 207 -12.57 22.55 -4.96
CA HIS A 207 -12.98 23.75 -5.70
C HIS A 207 -12.42 23.77 -7.13
N ASP A 208 -11.29 23.10 -7.38
CA ASP A 208 -10.61 23.05 -8.68
C ASP A 208 -10.28 21.60 -9.04
N PRO A 209 -11.22 20.86 -9.68
CA PRO A 209 -10.99 19.46 -10.04
C PRO A 209 -9.80 19.24 -10.99
N ASP A 210 -9.39 20.24 -11.77
CA ASP A 210 -8.22 20.15 -12.65
C ASP A 210 -6.89 20.15 -11.89
N LYS A 211 -6.91 20.45 -10.60
CA LYS A 211 -5.78 20.36 -9.68
C LYS A 211 -5.99 19.36 -8.56
N ALA A 212 -7.10 18.64 -8.57
CA ALA A 212 -7.41 17.61 -7.58
C ALA A 212 -6.88 16.23 -7.99
N ILE A 213 -6.27 15.53 -7.03
CA ILE A 213 -5.81 14.16 -7.17
C ILE A 213 -6.50 13.37 -6.06
N PHE A 214 -7.20 12.30 -6.43
CA PHE A 214 -7.83 11.42 -5.44
C PHE A 214 -6.94 10.20 -5.18
N ASN A 215 -6.55 9.99 -3.94
CA ASN A 215 -5.82 8.81 -3.48
C ASN A 215 -6.79 7.96 -2.64
N PHE A 216 -7.55 7.12 -3.30
CA PHE A 216 -8.51 6.21 -2.70
C PHE A 216 -8.01 4.79 -2.87
N HIS A 217 -7.72 4.12 -1.76
CA HIS A 217 -7.08 2.81 -1.81
C HIS A 217 -7.83 1.82 -2.70
N VAL A 218 -9.14 1.65 -2.48
CA VAL A 218 -9.95 0.77 -3.33
C VAL A 218 -10.20 1.41 -4.71
N PRO A 219 -10.05 0.65 -5.82
CA PRO A 219 -10.33 1.14 -7.15
C PRO A 219 -11.84 1.25 -7.44
N PRO A 220 -12.23 2.06 -8.44
CA PRO A 220 -13.62 2.17 -8.87
C PRO A 220 -14.10 0.88 -9.53
N LYS A 221 -15.34 0.49 -9.20
CA LYS A 221 -15.98 -0.72 -9.73
C LYS A 221 -16.06 -0.72 -11.26
N ASP A 222 -15.88 -1.88 -11.89
CA ASP A 222 -15.97 -2.10 -13.34
C ASP A 222 -15.05 -1.17 -14.17
N SER A 223 -13.89 -0.84 -13.60
CA SER A 223 -12.89 0.01 -14.27
C SER A 223 -11.80 -0.77 -14.99
N GLY A 224 -11.68 -2.07 -14.72
CA GLY A 224 -10.54 -2.88 -15.12
C GLY A 224 -9.32 -2.74 -14.19
N LEU A 225 -9.38 -1.81 -13.22
CA LEU A 225 -8.39 -1.69 -12.13
C LEU A 225 -8.78 -2.52 -10.90
N ASP A 226 -9.87 -3.25 -10.99
CA ASP A 226 -10.57 -3.94 -9.91
C ASP A 226 -10.90 -5.40 -10.23
N ALA A 227 -10.29 -5.96 -11.27
CA ALA A 227 -10.46 -7.35 -11.64
C ALA A 227 -9.62 -8.25 -10.72
N CYS A 228 -10.26 -9.17 -10.02
CA CYS A 228 -9.59 -10.17 -9.18
C CYS A 228 -10.23 -11.54 -9.35
N TYR A 229 -9.61 -12.56 -8.77
CA TYR A 229 -10.22 -13.90 -8.73
C TYR A 229 -11.39 -13.91 -7.76
N GLU A 230 -12.54 -14.45 -8.23
CA GLU A 230 -13.68 -14.66 -7.36
C GLU A 230 -13.36 -15.75 -6.33
N VAL A 231 -13.68 -15.48 -5.07
CA VAL A 231 -13.54 -16.47 -3.98
C VAL A 231 -14.90 -16.82 -3.40
N ASN A 232 -15.05 -18.07 -2.95
CA ASN A 232 -16.24 -18.54 -2.26
C ASN A 232 -16.18 -18.19 -0.75
N GLU A 233 -17.20 -18.58 0.02
CA GLU A 233 -17.26 -18.37 1.48
C GLU A 233 -16.11 -19.02 2.27
N ARG A 234 -15.38 -19.96 1.67
CA ARG A 234 -14.19 -20.60 2.25
C ARG A 234 -12.88 -19.95 1.82
N LEU A 235 -12.97 -18.82 1.09
CA LEU A 235 -11.84 -18.10 0.51
C LEU A 235 -11.06 -18.92 -0.53
N GLU A 236 -11.72 -19.91 -1.16
CA GLU A 236 -11.14 -20.71 -2.25
C GLU A 236 -11.50 -20.07 -3.60
N VAL A 237 -10.55 -20.05 -4.53
CA VAL A 237 -10.77 -19.49 -5.87
C VAL A 237 -11.85 -20.28 -6.61
N VAL A 238 -12.88 -19.58 -7.06
CA VAL A 238 -13.96 -20.16 -7.88
C VAL A 238 -13.42 -20.44 -9.29
N THR A 239 -13.67 -21.65 -9.80
CA THR A 239 -13.29 -22.01 -11.16
C THR A 239 -14.53 -22.24 -12.03
N GLU A 240 -14.50 -21.75 -13.26
CA GLU A 240 -15.51 -22.00 -14.28
C GLU A 240 -14.85 -22.61 -15.52
N LEU A 241 -15.34 -23.73 -15.97
CA LEU A 241 -14.74 -24.52 -17.09
C LEU A 241 -13.23 -24.79 -16.89
N GLY A 242 -12.78 -24.99 -15.65
CA GLY A 242 -11.39 -25.29 -15.32
C GLY A 242 -10.45 -24.08 -15.30
N GLN A 243 -10.97 -22.86 -15.44
CA GLN A 243 -10.21 -21.61 -15.33
C GLN A 243 -10.69 -20.81 -14.13
N PRO A 244 -9.78 -20.08 -13.43
CA PRO A 244 -10.17 -19.15 -12.38
C PRO A 244 -11.17 -18.10 -12.91
N LYS A 245 -12.27 -17.93 -12.18
CA LYS A 245 -13.29 -16.94 -12.53
C LYS A 245 -12.84 -15.56 -12.04
N LEU A 246 -12.94 -14.57 -12.92
CA LEU A 246 -12.68 -13.17 -12.57
C LEU A 246 -13.98 -12.47 -12.16
N THR A 247 -13.86 -11.57 -11.20
CA THR A 247 -14.92 -10.67 -10.75
C THR A 247 -14.39 -9.25 -10.62
N SER A 248 -15.30 -8.29 -10.54
CA SER A 248 -15.00 -6.88 -10.26
C SER A 248 -15.24 -6.63 -8.77
N ALA A 249 -14.18 -6.32 -8.01
CA ALA A 249 -14.22 -6.13 -6.56
C ALA A 249 -14.09 -4.66 -6.12
N GLY A 250 -14.02 -3.74 -7.06
CA GLY A 250 -13.96 -2.30 -6.80
C GLY A 250 -15.22 -1.73 -6.17
N SER A 251 -15.15 -0.48 -5.72
CA SER A 251 -16.24 0.22 -5.05
C SER A 251 -17.13 1.02 -6.01
N THR A 252 -18.44 0.88 -5.84
CA THR A 252 -19.43 1.72 -6.52
C THR A 252 -19.38 3.15 -6.02
N ALA A 253 -19.16 3.37 -4.72
CA ALA A 253 -19.02 4.71 -4.13
C ALA A 253 -17.82 5.46 -4.72
N VAL A 254 -16.69 4.81 -4.88
CA VAL A 254 -15.51 5.40 -5.54
C VAL A 254 -15.82 5.76 -6.99
N ARG A 255 -16.49 4.86 -7.72
CA ARG A 255 -16.88 5.12 -9.11
C ARG A 255 -17.82 6.33 -9.22
N ASP A 256 -18.81 6.43 -8.33
CA ASP A 256 -19.77 7.53 -8.32
C ASP A 256 -19.09 8.87 -8.03
N VAL A 257 -18.21 8.91 -7.03
CA VAL A 257 -17.45 10.12 -6.69
C VAL A 257 -16.54 10.55 -7.85
N LEU A 258 -15.79 9.61 -8.46
CA LEU A 258 -14.94 9.93 -9.61
C LEU A 258 -15.75 10.43 -10.81
N THR A 259 -16.92 9.84 -11.06
CA THR A 259 -17.81 10.26 -12.15
C THR A 259 -18.34 11.66 -11.94
N ARG A 260 -18.67 12.02 -10.70
CA ARG A 260 -19.26 13.32 -10.34
C ARG A 260 -18.23 14.45 -10.26
N PHE A 261 -17.09 14.21 -9.60
CA PHE A 261 -16.09 15.26 -9.37
C PHE A 261 -15.07 15.39 -10.50
N GLN A 262 -14.79 14.33 -11.24
CA GLN A 262 -13.86 14.34 -12.36
C GLN A 262 -12.49 14.95 -12.02
N PRO A 263 -11.78 14.48 -10.97
CA PRO A 263 -10.45 14.99 -10.65
C PRO A 263 -9.47 14.79 -11.81
N LEU A 264 -8.32 15.47 -11.74
CA LEU A 264 -7.25 15.33 -12.73
C LEU A 264 -6.75 13.88 -12.83
N ALA A 265 -6.51 13.27 -11.67
CA ALA A 265 -6.04 11.89 -11.57
C ALA A 265 -6.62 11.19 -10.34
N SER A 266 -6.62 9.85 -10.37
CA SER A 266 -6.98 9.01 -9.24
C SER A 266 -5.97 7.88 -9.08
N LEU A 267 -5.54 7.63 -7.84
CA LEU A 267 -4.50 6.68 -7.47
C LEU A 267 -5.14 5.59 -6.60
N HIS A 268 -4.92 4.33 -6.95
CA HIS A 268 -5.53 3.17 -6.32
C HIS A 268 -4.53 2.04 -6.11
N GLY A 269 -4.88 1.12 -5.21
CA GLY A 269 -4.20 -0.13 -4.92
C GLY A 269 -5.20 -1.26 -4.70
N HIS A 270 -5.08 -1.97 -3.56
CA HIS A 270 -6.03 -2.96 -3.05
C HIS A 270 -6.14 -4.24 -3.90
N ILE A 271 -6.26 -4.13 -5.19
CA ILE A 271 -6.34 -5.28 -6.11
C ILE A 271 -4.97 -5.44 -6.77
N HIS A 272 -4.15 -6.33 -6.21
CA HIS A 272 -2.75 -6.52 -6.57
C HIS A 272 -2.55 -6.94 -8.03
N GLU A 273 -3.48 -7.76 -8.54
CA GLU A 273 -3.43 -8.31 -9.90
C GLU A 273 -3.82 -7.28 -10.97
N SER A 274 -4.56 -6.24 -10.60
CA SER A 274 -5.17 -5.29 -11.53
C SER A 274 -4.29 -4.10 -11.86
N ARG A 275 -2.99 -4.36 -12.15
CA ARG A 275 -2.08 -3.31 -12.63
C ARG A 275 -2.58 -2.70 -13.94
N GLY A 276 -2.84 -1.41 -13.94
CA GLY A 276 -3.36 -0.78 -15.14
C GLY A 276 -3.66 0.71 -15.02
N ILE A 277 -4.25 1.21 -16.08
CA ILE A 277 -4.76 2.55 -16.23
C ILE A 277 -6.18 2.51 -16.76
N ALA A 278 -7.04 3.36 -16.21
CA ALA A 278 -8.42 3.52 -16.69
C ALA A 278 -8.78 4.99 -16.89
N ARG A 279 -9.83 5.26 -17.64
CA ARG A 279 -10.43 6.58 -17.77
C ARG A 279 -11.85 6.56 -17.27
N ILE A 280 -12.16 7.47 -16.34
CA ILE A 280 -13.50 7.67 -15.82
C ILE A 280 -13.87 9.12 -16.16
N GLY A 281 -14.59 9.29 -17.26
CA GLY A 281 -14.75 10.60 -17.89
C GLY A 281 -13.38 11.17 -18.27
N ARG A 282 -13.01 12.35 -17.74
CA ARG A 282 -11.70 12.95 -17.97
C ARG A 282 -10.61 12.47 -17.00
N THR A 283 -10.99 11.89 -15.86
CA THR A 283 -10.05 11.41 -14.84
C THR A 283 -9.20 10.27 -15.36
N VAL A 284 -7.89 10.33 -15.13
CA VAL A 284 -6.97 9.23 -15.39
C VAL A 284 -6.72 8.50 -14.06
N ALA A 285 -7.16 7.26 -13.99
CA ALA A 285 -7.03 6.41 -12.80
C ALA A 285 -5.91 5.39 -12.98
N PHE A 286 -5.13 5.15 -11.92
CA PHE A 286 -3.97 4.26 -11.91
C PHE A 286 -4.08 3.24 -10.79
N ASN A 287 -3.71 1.99 -11.07
CA ASN A 287 -3.36 0.98 -10.08
C ASN A 287 -2.01 0.37 -10.49
N PRO A 288 -0.92 0.54 -9.70
CA PRO A 288 0.38 -0.04 -10.06
C PRO A 288 0.43 -1.55 -9.84
N GLY A 289 -0.55 -2.14 -9.14
CA GLY A 289 -0.51 -3.51 -8.66
C GLY A 289 0.52 -3.72 -7.56
N SER A 290 0.65 -4.95 -7.07
CA SER A 290 1.64 -5.30 -6.05
C SER A 290 2.25 -6.68 -6.28
N GLU A 291 3.55 -6.81 -5.98
CA GLU A 291 4.32 -8.05 -5.92
C GLU A 291 5.29 -8.01 -4.73
N TYR A 292 4.81 -7.47 -3.61
CA TYR A 292 5.65 -7.23 -2.42
C TYR A 292 6.29 -8.50 -1.86
N SER A 293 5.60 -9.65 -1.93
CA SER A 293 6.09 -10.94 -1.44
C SER A 293 7.34 -11.42 -2.16
N GLU A 294 7.47 -11.03 -3.44
CA GLU A 294 8.65 -11.30 -4.27
C GLU A 294 9.73 -10.21 -4.10
N GLY A 295 9.50 -9.26 -3.21
CA GLY A 295 10.38 -8.11 -3.01
C GLY A 295 10.40 -7.15 -4.20
N VAL A 296 9.43 -7.22 -5.11
CA VAL A 296 9.33 -6.34 -6.28
C VAL A 296 8.43 -5.16 -5.96
N LEU A 297 9.00 -3.96 -5.93
CA LEU A 297 8.22 -2.73 -5.80
C LEU A 297 7.55 -2.39 -7.12
N ARG A 298 6.22 -2.41 -7.14
CA ARG A 298 5.41 -1.85 -8.21
C ARG A 298 5.08 -0.40 -7.90
N GLY A 299 5.17 0.45 -8.91
CA GLY A 299 4.82 1.87 -8.78
C GLY A 299 4.41 2.48 -10.10
N VAL A 300 3.97 3.72 -10.04
CA VAL A 300 3.72 4.56 -11.22
C VAL A 300 4.25 5.96 -10.99
N LEU A 301 4.96 6.49 -11.97
CA LEU A 301 5.30 7.91 -12.07
C LEU A 301 4.17 8.61 -12.80
N VAL A 302 3.66 9.67 -12.20
CA VAL A 302 2.65 10.54 -12.82
C VAL A 302 3.22 11.93 -12.93
N SER A 303 3.49 12.39 -14.13
CA SER A 303 4.04 13.72 -14.40
C SER A 303 2.94 14.64 -14.95
N ILE A 304 2.73 15.74 -14.24
CA ILE A 304 1.65 16.70 -14.47
C ILE A 304 2.25 17.98 -15.03
N ARG A 305 1.61 18.55 -16.06
CA ARG A 305 1.91 19.85 -16.61
C ARG A 305 0.65 20.50 -17.14
N ASP A 306 0.50 21.80 -16.92
CA ASP A 306 -0.62 22.59 -17.44
C ASP A 306 -1.99 21.95 -17.14
N ARG A 307 -2.19 21.47 -15.90
CA ARG A 307 -3.42 20.82 -15.43
C ARG A 307 -3.78 19.54 -16.20
N ARG A 308 -2.78 18.81 -16.69
CA ARG A 308 -2.97 17.54 -17.41
C ARG A 308 -1.94 16.51 -16.94
N VAL A 309 -2.36 15.26 -16.88
CA VAL A 309 -1.41 14.14 -16.81
C VAL A 309 -0.73 14.05 -18.18
N GLU A 310 0.46 14.62 -18.28
CA GLU A 310 1.23 14.71 -19.51
C GLU A 310 1.95 13.39 -19.81
N ARG A 311 2.46 12.76 -18.77
CA ARG A 311 3.20 11.51 -18.87
C ARG A 311 2.91 10.62 -17.67
N HIS A 312 2.87 9.31 -17.90
CA HIS A 312 2.91 8.31 -16.84
C HIS A 312 3.86 7.17 -17.23
N GLN A 313 4.40 6.50 -16.22
CA GLN A 313 5.30 5.37 -16.43
C GLN A 313 5.14 4.39 -15.26
N PHE A 314 4.69 3.18 -15.55
CA PHE A 314 4.73 2.11 -14.56
C PHE A 314 6.16 1.65 -14.33
N THR A 315 6.49 1.40 -13.07
CA THR A 315 7.82 0.94 -12.64
C THR A 315 7.73 -0.45 -12.05
N SER A 316 8.86 -1.14 -12.05
CA SER A 316 9.05 -2.44 -11.40
C SER A 316 10.53 -2.52 -11.00
N GLY A 317 10.83 -2.77 -9.75
CA GLY A 317 12.20 -2.80 -9.27
C GLY A 317 12.38 -3.63 -8.01
#